data_c61f885bc4721c3b96ff3aabb0017810
#
_entry.id   c61f885bc4721c3b96ff3aabb0017810
#
_cell.length_a   1.000
_cell.length_b   1.000
_cell.length_c   1.000
_cell.angle_alpha   90.00
_cell.angle_beta   90.00
_cell.angle_gamma   90.00
#
_symmetry.space_group_name_H-M   'P 1'
#
loop_
_entity.id
_entity.type
_entity.pdbx_description
1 polymer ?
#
loop_
_entity_poly.entity_id
_entity_poly.type
_entity_poly.pdbx_seq_one_letter_code
_entity_poly.pdbx_strand_id
1 'polypeptide(L)'
;MKKITTLMCAVALWCSAQAQAPALHFGRDGKFRIAQFTDVHLDLGTPYRRAQAEKTIAQMRYILDAEHPDLVVFTGDVVTGKPAAEAWHRVLEPVAERNLSLIH
;
A
#
# COMPACT_ATOMS: atom_id res chain seq x y z
N MET A 1 24.60 -51.68 -27.33
CA MET A 1 23.51 -50.67 -27.44
C MET A 1 23.68 -49.66 -26.34
N LYS A 2 24.06 -48.44 -26.69
CA LYS A 2 24.18 -47.35 -25.72
C LYS A 2 22.83 -46.66 -25.65
N LYS A 3 22.16 -46.74 -24.51
CA LYS A 3 20.96 -45.95 -24.23
C LYS A 3 21.41 -44.52 -23.86
N ILE A 4 21.14 -43.57 -24.72
CA ILE A 4 21.35 -42.18 -24.45
C ILE A 4 20.15 -41.73 -23.61
N THR A 5 20.36 -41.58 -22.32
CA THR A 5 19.37 -40.97 -21.42
C THR A 5 19.47 -39.47 -21.58
N THR A 6 18.57 -38.89 -22.34
CA THR A 6 18.45 -37.46 -22.48
C THR A 6 17.91 -36.91 -21.16
N LEU A 7 18.80 -36.32 -20.38
CA LEU A 7 18.41 -35.58 -19.18
C LEU A 7 17.82 -34.24 -19.62
N MET A 8 16.48 -34.14 -19.69
CA MET A 8 15.80 -32.88 -19.87
C MET A 8 15.94 -32.06 -18.58
N CYS A 9 16.89 -31.12 -18.58
CA CYS A 9 16.89 -30.06 -17.63
C CYS A 9 15.70 -29.16 -17.91
N ALA A 10 14.61 -29.37 -17.18
CA ALA A 10 13.54 -28.40 -17.09
C ALA A 10 14.07 -27.20 -16.31
N VAL A 11 14.56 -26.19 -17.01
CA VAL A 11 14.81 -24.88 -16.43
C VAL A 11 13.44 -24.28 -16.14
N ALA A 12 13.00 -24.44 -14.90
CA ALA A 12 11.86 -23.69 -14.41
C ALA A 12 12.25 -22.20 -14.41
N LEU A 13 11.81 -21.49 -15.44
CA LEU A 13 11.79 -20.04 -15.44
C LEU A 13 10.84 -19.59 -14.33
N TRP A 14 11.42 -19.30 -13.19
CA TRP A 14 10.72 -18.55 -12.15
C TRP A 14 10.60 -17.12 -12.66
N CYS A 15 9.54 -16.86 -13.42
CA CYS A 15 9.07 -15.49 -13.59
C CYS A 15 8.58 -15.04 -12.22
N SER A 16 9.46 -14.41 -11.44
CA SER A 16 9.03 -13.58 -10.34
C SER A 16 8.27 -12.41 -10.96
N ALA A 17 6.94 -12.50 -10.96
CA ALA A 17 6.10 -11.37 -11.24
C ALA A 17 6.30 -10.37 -10.10
N GLN A 18 7.27 -9.48 -10.26
CA GLN A 18 7.39 -8.32 -9.39
C GLN A 18 6.18 -7.45 -9.71
N ALA A 19 5.27 -7.32 -8.74
CA ALA A 19 4.21 -6.34 -8.83
C ALA A 19 4.87 -4.96 -8.91
N GLN A 20 4.94 -4.40 -10.12
CA GLN A 20 5.42 -3.04 -10.31
C GLN A 20 4.35 -2.08 -9.82
N ALA A 21 4.75 -1.08 -9.02
CA ALA A 21 3.86 0.02 -8.71
C ALA A 21 3.37 0.66 -10.02
N PRO A 22 2.09 1.06 -10.10
CA PRO A 22 1.57 1.70 -11.30
C PRO A 22 2.40 2.92 -11.65
N ALA A 23 2.73 3.08 -12.94
CA ALA A 23 3.49 4.23 -13.41
C ALA A 23 2.68 5.51 -13.17
N LEU A 24 3.33 6.52 -12.58
CA LEU A 24 2.70 7.82 -12.37
C LEU A 24 2.60 8.57 -13.69
N HIS A 25 1.41 9.04 -14.03
CA HIS A 25 1.15 9.84 -15.20
C HIS A 25 -0.02 10.79 -14.96
N PHE A 26 -0.10 11.84 -15.75
CA PHE A 26 -1.26 12.71 -15.74
C PHE A 26 -2.51 11.96 -16.22
N GLY A 27 -3.64 12.26 -15.60
CA GLY A 27 -4.92 11.77 -16.05
C GLY A 27 -5.30 12.30 -17.46
N ARG A 28 -6.34 11.73 -18.07
CA ARG A 28 -6.84 12.19 -19.39
C ARG A 28 -7.33 13.62 -19.38
N ASP A 29 -7.70 14.14 -18.20
CA ASP A 29 -8.09 15.54 -17.98
C ASP A 29 -6.87 16.49 -17.81
N GLY A 30 -5.64 15.99 -17.96
CA GLY A 30 -4.40 16.75 -17.75
C GLY A 30 -4.10 17.05 -16.28
N LYS A 31 -4.81 16.41 -15.34
CA LYS A 31 -4.64 16.63 -13.89
C LYS A 31 -3.89 15.47 -13.25
N PHE A 32 -3.18 15.79 -12.19
CA PHE A 32 -2.53 14.85 -11.30
C PHE A 32 -2.96 15.17 -9.86
N ARG A 33 -3.60 14.23 -9.18
CA ARG A 33 -4.16 14.43 -7.85
C ARG A 33 -3.29 13.76 -6.81
N ILE A 34 -2.96 14.50 -5.77
CA ILE A 34 -2.19 14.01 -4.63
C ILE A 34 -3.07 14.09 -3.38
N ALA A 35 -3.24 12.97 -2.70
CA ALA A 35 -3.79 12.95 -1.35
C ALA A 35 -2.64 12.97 -0.35
N GLN A 36 -2.57 14.00 0.47
CA GLN A 36 -1.58 14.10 1.54
C GLN A 36 -2.25 13.84 2.88
N PHE A 37 -1.70 12.88 3.63
CA PHE A 37 -2.06 12.63 5.01
C PHE A 37 -0.88 13.00 5.91
N THR A 38 -1.13 13.86 6.87
CA THR A 38 -0.13 14.28 7.85
C THR A 38 -0.70 14.14 9.26
N ASP A 39 0.17 13.90 10.23
CA ASP A 39 -0.19 13.84 11.63
C ASP A 39 -1.38 12.92 11.93
N VAL A 40 -1.36 11.75 11.33
CA VAL A 40 -2.43 10.74 11.49
C VAL A 40 -2.47 10.21 12.91
N HIS A 41 -1.31 10.18 13.58
CA HIS A 41 -1.16 9.73 14.97
C HIS A 41 -1.83 8.40 15.28
N LEU A 42 -1.70 7.42 14.36
CA LEU A 42 -2.31 6.12 14.56
C LEU A 42 -1.66 5.40 15.75
N ASP A 43 -2.49 5.04 16.70
CA ASP A 43 -2.08 4.38 17.92
C ASP A 43 -3.06 3.25 18.25
N LEU A 44 -2.53 2.07 18.53
CA LEU A 44 -3.29 0.86 18.84
C LEU A 44 -3.08 0.38 20.27
N GLY A 45 -2.46 1.20 21.12
CA GLY A 45 -2.02 0.81 22.46
C GLY A 45 -3.11 0.55 23.48
N THR A 46 -4.33 1.02 23.25
CA THR A 46 -5.48 0.80 24.14
C THR A 46 -6.74 0.50 23.34
N PRO A 47 -7.76 -0.14 23.93
CA PRO A 47 -9.04 -0.37 23.26
C PRO A 47 -9.69 0.92 22.74
N TYR A 48 -9.61 2.01 23.52
CA TYR A 48 -10.12 3.31 23.09
C TYR A 48 -9.37 3.83 21.84
N ARG A 49 -8.03 3.75 21.85
CA ARG A 49 -7.21 4.20 20.71
C ARG A 49 -7.43 3.34 19.46
N ARG A 50 -7.61 2.02 19.62
CA ARG A 50 -8.00 1.14 18.52
C ARG A 50 -9.33 1.57 17.90
N ALA A 51 -10.33 1.90 18.71
CA ALA A 51 -11.61 2.40 18.21
C ALA A 51 -11.47 3.74 17.45
N GLN A 52 -10.59 4.62 17.90
CA GLN A 52 -10.28 5.86 17.17
C GLN A 52 -9.54 5.57 15.86
N ALA A 53 -8.59 4.64 15.87
CA ALA A 53 -7.87 4.21 14.67
C ALA A 53 -8.82 3.69 13.58
N GLU A 54 -9.82 2.87 13.94
CA GLU A 54 -10.81 2.39 12.99
C GLU A 54 -11.59 3.53 12.32
N LYS A 55 -11.96 4.57 13.08
CA LYS A 55 -12.61 5.76 12.52
C LYS A 55 -11.69 6.51 11.55
N THR A 56 -10.42 6.65 11.91
CA THR A 56 -9.41 7.30 11.05
C THR A 56 -9.23 6.52 9.75
N ILE A 57 -9.10 5.21 9.82
CA ILE A 57 -8.98 4.34 8.64
C ILE A 57 -10.22 4.42 7.75
N ALA A 58 -11.41 4.41 8.33
CA ALA A 58 -12.67 4.57 7.59
C ALA A 58 -12.73 5.93 6.87
N GLN A 59 -12.29 6.99 7.52
CA GLN A 59 -12.23 8.33 6.93
C GLN A 59 -11.21 8.41 5.79
N MET A 60 -10.05 7.79 5.94
CA MET A 60 -9.07 7.69 4.86
C MET A 60 -9.65 6.97 3.64
N ARG A 61 -10.33 5.84 3.84
CA ARG A 61 -11.03 5.13 2.76
C ARG A 61 -12.03 6.03 2.05
N TYR A 62 -12.84 6.75 2.81
CA TYR A 62 -13.81 7.68 2.24
C TYR A 62 -13.15 8.77 1.38
N ILE A 63 -12.07 9.37 1.87
CA ILE A 63 -11.33 10.41 1.14
C ILE A 63 -10.74 9.84 -0.16
N LEU A 64 -10.10 8.68 -0.08
CA LEU A 64 -9.48 8.06 -1.26
C LEU A 64 -10.53 7.68 -2.31
N ASP A 65 -11.71 7.23 -1.89
CA ASP A 65 -12.81 6.89 -2.79
C ASP A 65 -13.50 8.13 -3.41
N ALA A 66 -13.53 9.23 -2.67
CA ALA A 66 -14.12 10.48 -3.15
C ALA A 66 -13.18 11.24 -4.10
N GLU A 67 -11.89 11.29 -3.78
CA GLU A 67 -10.91 12.13 -4.48
C GLU A 67 -10.21 11.42 -5.64
N HIS A 68 -10.16 10.09 -5.65
CA HIS A 68 -9.45 9.29 -6.64
C HIS A 68 -8.03 9.80 -6.93
N PRO A 69 -7.14 9.87 -5.93
CA PRO A 69 -5.81 10.41 -6.13
C PRO A 69 -4.96 9.50 -7.01
N ASP A 70 -3.98 10.10 -7.68
CA ASP A 70 -2.95 9.39 -8.45
C ASP A 70 -1.77 9.00 -7.56
N LEU A 71 -1.56 9.73 -6.47
CA LEU A 71 -0.49 9.52 -5.51
C LEU A 71 -0.99 9.80 -4.09
N VAL A 72 -0.57 8.99 -3.15
CA VAL A 72 -0.76 9.23 -1.71
C VAL A 72 0.59 9.58 -1.10
N VAL A 73 0.64 10.62 -0.28
CA VAL A 73 1.84 11.04 0.44
C VAL A 73 1.53 11.09 1.93
N PHE A 74 2.32 10.39 2.71
CA PHE A 74 2.31 10.52 4.17
C PHE A 74 3.47 11.39 4.61
N THR A 75 3.18 12.39 5.43
CA THR A 75 4.18 13.29 6.01
C THR A 75 4.02 13.33 7.52
N GLY A 76 5.11 13.21 8.27
CA GLY A 76 5.20 13.34 9.72
C GLY A 76 4.14 12.64 10.59
N ASP A 77 4.57 12.10 11.72
CA ASP A 77 3.72 11.58 12.80
C ASP A 77 2.55 10.68 12.37
N VAL A 78 2.82 9.76 11.45
CA VAL A 78 1.79 8.86 10.92
C VAL A 78 1.39 7.82 11.95
N VAL A 79 2.37 7.18 12.56
CA VAL A 79 2.21 6.19 13.61
C VAL A 79 2.94 6.67 14.85
N THR A 80 2.22 6.82 15.96
CA THR A 80 2.77 7.34 17.22
C THR A 80 2.65 6.38 18.38
N GLY A 81 1.94 5.27 18.21
CA GLY A 81 1.71 4.28 19.26
C GLY A 81 2.28 2.91 18.96
N LYS A 82 2.05 1.99 19.88
CA LYS A 82 2.45 0.58 19.78
C LYS A 82 1.20 -0.32 19.69
N PRO A 83 1.31 -1.50 19.04
CA PRO A 83 2.49 -2.00 18.31
C PRO A 83 2.67 -1.28 16.97
N ALA A 84 3.86 -0.74 16.73
CA ALA A 84 4.13 0.11 15.58
C ALA A 84 3.97 -0.61 14.23
N ALA A 85 4.44 -1.86 14.14
CA ALA A 85 4.32 -2.64 12.91
C ALA A 85 2.85 -2.88 12.52
N GLU A 86 1.98 -3.23 13.48
CA GLU A 86 0.55 -3.39 13.25
C GLU A 86 -0.09 -2.06 12.84
N ALA A 87 0.27 -0.96 13.51
CA ALA A 87 -0.25 0.36 13.18
C ALA A 87 0.14 0.81 11.77
N TRP A 88 1.38 0.58 11.35
CA TRP A 88 1.82 0.83 9.97
C TRP A 88 1.04 -0.01 8.96
N HIS A 89 0.86 -1.30 9.24
CA HIS A 89 0.06 -2.17 8.38
C HIS A 89 -1.36 -1.62 8.21
N ARG A 90 -2.00 -1.24 9.31
CA ARG A 90 -3.36 -0.71 9.30
C ARG A 90 -3.50 0.61 8.54
N VAL A 91 -2.57 1.54 8.71
CA VAL A 91 -2.64 2.85 8.03
C VAL A 91 -2.40 2.75 6.53
N LEU A 92 -1.66 1.74 6.10
CA LEU A 92 -1.36 1.51 4.69
C LEU A 92 -2.45 0.71 3.96
N GLU A 93 -3.29 -0.05 4.67
CA GLU A 93 -4.37 -0.84 4.06
C GLU A 93 -5.24 -0.07 3.07
N PRO A 94 -5.78 1.13 3.39
CA PRO A 94 -6.63 1.86 2.46
C PRO A 94 -5.97 2.17 1.11
N VAL A 95 -4.67 2.42 1.13
CA VAL A 95 -3.87 2.71 -0.06
C VAL A 95 -3.61 1.43 -0.86
N ALA A 96 -3.22 0.36 -0.18
CA ALA A 96 -2.94 -0.95 -0.79
C ALA A 96 -4.18 -1.57 -1.42
N GLU A 97 -5.34 -1.50 -0.77
CA GLU A 97 -6.63 -1.98 -1.28
C GLU A 97 -7.01 -1.34 -2.63
N ARG A 98 -6.53 -0.13 -2.89
CA ARG A 98 -6.79 0.65 -4.10
C ARG A 98 -5.65 0.62 -5.11
N ASN A 99 -4.59 -0.14 -4.83
CA ASN A 99 -3.39 -0.22 -5.67
C ASN A 99 -2.82 1.16 -6.02
N LEU A 100 -2.80 2.08 -5.07
CA LEU A 100 -2.29 3.43 -5.24
C LEU A 100 -0.79 3.50 -4.98
N SER A 101 -0.12 4.38 -5.70
CA SER A 101 1.27 4.73 -5.41
C SER A 101 1.37 5.52 -4.13
N LEU A 102 2.44 5.28 -3.38
CA LEU A 102 2.63 5.82 -2.04
C LEU A 102 4.06 6.32 -1.84
N ILE A 103 4.20 7.45 -1.17
CA ILE A 103 5.47 7.99 -0.65
C ILE A 103 5.30 8.29 0.85
N HIS A 104 6.33 7.97 1.64
CA HIS A 104 6.41 8.34 3.06
C HIS A 104 7.85 8.63 3.47
#